data_41db14d550527159a0cf630d7cebcf66
#
_entry.id   41db14d550527159a0cf630d7cebcf66
#
_cell.length_a   1.000
_cell.length_b   1.000
_cell.length_c   1.000
_cell.angle_alpha   90.00
_cell.angle_beta   90.00
_cell.angle_gamma   90.00
#
_symmetry.space_group_name_H-M   'P 1'
#
loop_
_entity.id
_entity.type
_entity.pdbx_description
1 polymer ?
#
loop_
_entity_poly.entity_id
_entity_poly.type
_entity_poly.pdbx_seq_one_letter_code
_entity_poly.pdbx_strand_id
1 'polypeptide(L)'
;MPALTDVMRAEVIEVAPEDTLGEVAERMSAVNVGAVVVKDYGRLIGILTERDMLKAMAARVHTSEARVRQWMTEDPITVPTQTDLEEAARIMLENGFRHLPVVDELGQVIGIASLRRVVGATQTAVNQS
;
A
#
# COMPACT_ATOMS: atom_id res chain seq x y z
N MET A 1 4.91 22.55 6.77
CA MET A 1 4.87 21.08 7.02
C MET A 1 4.29 20.37 5.82
N PRO A 2 4.95 19.33 5.28
CA PRO A 2 4.33 18.59 4.19
C PRO A 2 3.08 17.86 4.67
N ALA A 3 2.10 17.79 3.79
CA ALA A 3 0.86 17.05 4.05
C ALA A 3 1.04 15.60 3.60
N LEU A 4 0.16 14.73 4.05
CA LEU A 4 0.18 13.33 3.63
C LEU A 4 0.11 13.20 2.10
N THR A 5 -0.71 14.04 1.46
CA THR A 5 -0.86 14.05 0.00
C THR A 5 0.43 14.42 -0.74
N ASP A 6 1.36 15.12 -0.08
CA ASP A 6 2.65 15.49 -0.67
C ASP A 6 3.62 14.31 -0.71
N VAL A 7 3.43 13.33 0.15
CA VAL A 7 4.36 12.20 0.30
C VAL A 7 3.77 10.88 -0.15
N MET A 8 2.47 10.81 -0.39
CA MET A 8 1.86 9.60 -0.91
C MET A 8 2.17 9.42 -2.39
N ARG A 9 2.14 8.20 -2.83
CA ARG A 9 2.23 7.89 -4.25
C ARG A 9 0.83 7.92 -4.84
N ALA A 10 0.58 8.87 -5.76
CA ALA A 10 -0.74 9.04 -6.36
C ALA A 10 -1.04 8.02 -7.46
N GLU A 11 0.00 7.40 -8.01
CA GLU A 11 -0.17 6.33 -8.99
C GLU A 11 -0.48 5.04 -8.26
N VAL A 12 -1.76 4.67 -8.24
CA VAL A 12 -2.23 3.47 -7.54
C VAL A 12 -2.54 2.38 -8.56
N ILE A 13 -1.89 1.23 -8.40
CA ILE A 13 -2.20 0.06 -9.22
C ILE A 13 -3.32 -0.70 -8.52
N GLU A 14 -4.39 -0.98 -9.27
CA GLU A 14 -5.50 -1.76 -8.80
C GLU A 14 -5.44 -3.14 -9.43
N VAL A 15 -5.59 -4.18 -8.63
CA VAL A 15 -5.59 -5.57 -9.10
C VAL A 15 -6.84 -6.28 -8.60
N ALA A 16 -7.19 -7.37 -9.27
CA ALA A 16 -8.34 -8.18 -8.89
C ALA A 16 -7.90 -9.35 -8.01
N PRO A 17 -8.78 -9.86 -7.13
CA PRO A 17 -8.41 -10.96 -6.23
C PRO A 17 -8.03 -12.25 -6.96
N GLU A 18 -8.52 -12.45 -8.18
CA GLU A 18 -8.21 -13.65 -8.96
C GLU A 18 -7.00 -13.49 -9.87
N ASP A 19 -6.36 -12.31 -9.90
CA ASP A 19 -5.11 -12.14 -10.65
C ASP A 19 -4.03 -13.02 -10.05
N THR A 20 -3.07 -13.45 -10.88
CA THR A 20 -1.95 -14.24 -10.39
C THR A 20 -0.89 -13.35 -9.76
N LEU A 21 -0.14 -13.90 -8.82
CA LEU A 21 0.96 -13.17 -8.20
C LEU A 21 2.02 -12.77 -9.24
N GLY A 22 2.25 -13.63 -10.23
CA GLY A 22 3.22 -13.34 -11.29
C GLY A 22 2.83 -12.11 -12.11
N GLU A 23 1.56 -12.02 -12.52
CA GLU A 23 1.05 -10.86 -13.25
C GLU A 23 1.18 -9.58 -12.44
N VAL A 24 0.84 -9.65 -11.15
CA VAL A 24 0.92 -8.48 -10.28
C VAL A 24 2.37 -8.09 -10.03
N ALA A 25 3.26 -9.04 -9.82
CA ALA A 25 4.68 -8.77 -9.63
C ALA A 25 5.29 -8.07 -10.85
N GLU A 26 4.89 -8.49 -12.06
CA GLU A 26 5.34 -7.83 -13.29
C GLU A 26 4.90 -6.37 -13.33
N ARG A 27 3.64 -6.09 -12.98
CA ARG A 27 3.11 -4.72 -12.95
C ARG A 27 3.81 -3.87 -11.89
N MET A 28 4.02 -4.42 -10.70
CA MET A 28 4.70 -3.71 -9.61
C MET A 28 6.14 -3.37 -10.00
N SER A 29 6.84 -4.32 -10.59
CA SER A 29 8.22 -4.14 -11.03
C SER A 29 8.33 -3.10 -12.14
N ALA A 30 7.40 -3.11 -13.10
CA ALA A 30 7.43 -2.20 -14.24
C ALA A 30 7.33 -0.73 -13.83
N VAL A 31 6.58 -0.42 -12.77
CA VAL A 31 6.40 0.95 -12.28
C VAL A 31 7.09 1.20 -10.93
N ASN A 32 7.81 0.19 -10.44
CA ASN A 32 8.61 0.30 -9.21
C ASN A 32 7.80 0.72 -7.98
N VAL A 33 6.68 0.04 -7.73
CA VAL A 33 5.87 0.25 -6.54
C VAL A 33 5.95 -0.95 -5.62
N GLY A 34 5.86 -0.73 -4.31
CA GLY A 34 5.94 -1.79 -3.30
C GLY A 34 4.59 -2.28 -2.78
N ALA A 35 3.50 -1.72 -3.27
CA ALA A 35 2.16 -2.09 -2.83
C ALA A 35 1.13 -1.82 -3.92
N VAL A 36 0.10 -2.67 -3.96
CA VAL A 36 -1.06 -2.48 -4.86
C VAL A 36 -2.33 -2.68 -4.05
N VAL A 37 -3.42 -2.06 -4.48
CA VAL A 37 -4.72 -2.26 -3.85
C VAL A 37 -5.49 -3.34 -4.59
N VAL A 38 -6.24 -4.13 -3.84
CA VAL A 38 -7.06 -5.21 -4.39
C VAL A 38 -8.50 -4.77 -4.34
N LYS A 39 -9.14 -4.73 -5.49
CA LYS A 39 -10.55 -4.35 -5.59
C LYS A 39 -11.36 -5.47 -6.21
N ASP A 40 -12.56 -5.64 -5.68
CA ASP A 40 -13.54 -6.59 -6.18
C ASP A 40 -14.85 -5.82 -6.37
N TYR A 41 -15.36 -5.78 -7.60
CA TYR A 41 -16.56 -5.02 -7.95
C TYR A 41 -16.48 -3.55 -7.48
N GLY A 42 -15.32 -2.93 -7.67
CA GLY A 42 -15.10 -1.53 -7.31
C GLY A 42 -14.85 -1.26 -5.83
N ARG A 43 -14.89 -2.29 -4.97
CA ARG A 43 -14.67 -2.15 -3.54
C ARG A 43 -13.24 -2.55 -3.17
N LEU A 44 -12.63 -1.77 -2.31
CA LEU A 44 -11.32 -2.12 -1.74
C LEU A 44 -11.50 -3.29 -0.78
N ILE A 45 -10.89 -4.42 -1.09
CA ILE A 45 -10.98 -5.61 -0.25
C ILE A 45 -9.64 -6.02 0.35
N GLY A 46 -8.54 -5.50 -0.16
CA GLY A 46 -7.23 -5.90 0.33
C GLY A 46 -6.11 -5.02 -0.16
N ILE A 47 -4.94 -5.27 0.38
CA ILE A 47 -3.69 -4.69 -0.11
C ILE A 47 -2.68 -5.84 -0.27
N LEU A 48 -1.89 -5.78 -1.33
CA LEU A 48 -0.84 -6.75 -1.57
C LEU A 48 0.49 -5.99 -1.66
N THR A 49 1.45 -6.40 -0.86
CA THR A 49 2.73 -5.72 -0.75
C THR A 49 3.87 -6.62 -1.17
N GLU A 50 5.05 -6.03 -1.35
CA GLU A 50 6.27 -6.80 -1.63
C GLU A 50 6.61 -7.77 -0.48
N ARG A 51 6.21 -7.46 0.77
CA ARG A 51 6.34 -8.40 1.89
C ARG A 51 5.47 -9.63 1.67
N ASP A 52 4.24 -9.45 1.19
CA ASP A 52 3.35 -10.57 0.86
C ASP A 52 3.94 -11.42 -0.26
N MET A 53 4.54 -10.78 -1.25
CA MET A 53 5.25 -11.49 -2.33
C MET A 53 6.39 -12.32 -1.78
N LEU A 54 7.15 -11.75 -0.84
CA LEU A 54 8.26 -12.48 -0.21
C LEU A 54 7.77 -13.70 0.56
N LYS A 55 6.65 -13.57 1.28
CA LYS A 55 6.05 -14.69 2.01
C LYS A 55 5.61 -15.80 1.06
N ALA A 56 5.02 -15.42 -0.07
CA ALA A 56 4.61 -16.39 -1.09
C ALA A 56 5.81 -17.12 -1.68
N MET A 57 6.88 -16.38 -1.94
CA MET A 57 8.13 -16.97 -2.45
C MET A 57 8.72 -17.94 -1.44
N ALA A 58 8.72 -17.58 -0.15
CA ALA A 58 9.21 -18.45 0.93
C ALA A 58 8.37 -19.73 1.05
N ALA A 59 7.07 -19.64 0.75
CA ALA A 59 6.17 -20.79 0.73
C ALA A 59 6.30 -21.62 -0.55
N ARG A 60 7.13 -21.17 -1.49
CA ARG A 60 7.43 -21.86 -2.75
C ARG A 60 6.21 -22.10 -3.63
N VAL A 61 5.29 -21.14 -3.66
CA VAL A 61 4.12 -21.20 -4.53
C VAL A 61 4.53 -20.96 -5.98
N HIS A 62 3.74 -21.50 -6.90
CA HIS A 62 3.90 -21.20 -8.32
C HIS A 62 3.21 -19.87 -8.61
N THR A 63 3.99 -18.86 -8.99
CA THR A 63 3.46 -17.48 -9.17
C THR A 63 2.47 -17.40 -10.33
N SER A 64 2.51 -18.33 -11.28
CA SER A 64 1.53 -18.41 -12.36
C SER A 64 0.19 -19.00 -11.94
N GLU A 65 0.11 -19.57 -10.74
CA GLU A 65 -1.10 -20.22 -10.23
C GLU A 65 -1.63 -19.59 -8.95
N ALA A 66 -0.74 -19.11 -8.08
CA ALA A 66 -1.13 -18.47 -6.83
C ALA A 66 -1.91 -17.18 -7.12
N ARG A 67 -3.01 -16.99 -6.40
CA ARG A 67 -3.91 -15.86 -6.60
C ARG A 67 -3.69 -14.79 -5.54
N VAL A 68 -3.92 -13.54 -5.94
CA VAL A 68 -3.85 -12.39 -5.05
C VAL A 68 -4.67 -12.63 -3.79
N ARG A 69 -5.89 -13.14 -3.93
CA ARG A 69 -6.81 -13.44 -2.82
C ARG A 69 -6.15 -14.26 -1.71
N GLN A 70 -5.27 -15.18 -2.08
CA GLN A 70 -4.64 -16.09 -1.13
C GLN A 70 -3.54 -15.45 -0.30
N TRP A 71 -2.98 -14.34 -0.77
CA TRP A 71 -1.79 -13.71 -0.17
C TRP A 71 -1.99 -12.27 0.28
N MET A 72 -3.05 -11.62 -0.14
CA MET A 72 -3.34 -10.23 0.25
C MET A 72 -3.65 -10.12 1.74
N THR A 73 -3.46 -8.91 2.27
CA THR A 73 -3.98 -8.56 3.58
C THR A 73 -5.40 -8.05 3.38
N GLU A 74 -6.37 -8.71 4.02
CA GLU A 74 -7.79 -8.35 3.91
C GLU A 74 -8.12 -7.13 4.77
N ASP A 75 -9.14 -6.39 4.37
CA ASP A 75 -9.69 -5.25 5.10
C ASP A 75 -8.59 -4.28 5.57
N PRO A 76 -7.85 -3.70 4.62
CA PRO A 76 -6.74 -2.82 5.00
C PRO A 76 -7.24 -1.57 5.72
N ILE A 77 -6.46 -1.09 6.66
CA ILE A 77 -6.72 0.19 7.31
C ILE A 77 -6.45 1.28 6.28
N THR A 78 -7.37 2.23 6.16
CA THR A 78 -7.24 3.39 5.27
C THR A 78 -7.30 4.66 6.10
N VAL A 79 -6.79 5.75 5.55
CA VAL A 79 -6.85 7.06 6.21
C VAL A 79 -7.31 8.12 5.22
N PRO A 80 -8.02 9.14 5.70
CA PRO A 80 -8.39 10.29 4.85
C PRO A 80 -7.20 11.19 4.56
N THR A 81 -7.35 12.05 3.56
CA THR A 81 -6.29 12.93 3.08
C THR A 81 -5.76 13.90 4.13
N GLN A 82 -6.61 14.30 5.11
CA GLN A 82 -6.23 15.24 6.15
C GLN A 82 -5.39 14.63 7.28
N THR A 83 -5.15 13.33 7.24
CA THR A 83 -4.38 12.64 8.29
C THR A 83 -2.97 13.24 8.38
N ASP A 84 -2.53 13.55 9.59
CA ASP A 84 -1.18 14.05 9.84
C ASP A 84 -0.14 12.99 9.55
N LEU A 85 1.06 13.42 9.15
CA LEU A 85 2.18 12.50 8.91
C LEU A 85 2.50 11.68 10.16
N GLU A 86 2.49 12.31 11.34
CA GLU A 86 2.76 11.62 12.59
C GLU A 86 1.72 10.56 12.89
N GLU A 87 0.45 10.87 12.64
CA GLU A 87 -0.64 9.91 12.82
C GLU A 87 -0.52 8.74 11.85
N ALA A 88 -0.21 9.01 10.58
CA ALA A 88 -0.01 7.97 9.59
C ALA A 88 1.14 7.04 9.99
N ALA A 89 2.27 7.61 10.44
CA ALA A 89 3.41 6.84 10.91
C ALA A 89 3.04 5.98 12.13
N ARG A 90 2.31 6.57 13.08
CA ARG A 90 1.86 5.85 14.27
C ARG A 90 1.00 4.63 13.92
N ILE A 91 0.04 4.82 13.02
CA ILE A 91 -0.83 3.72 12.56
C ILE A 91 -0.01 2.58 11.96
N MET A 92 0.92 2.92 11.09
CA MET A 92 1.76 1.91 10.45
C MET A 92 2.66 1.19 11.46
N LEU A 93 3.29 1.92 12.38
CA LEU A 93 4.18 1.34 13.37
C LEU A 93 3.42 0.45 14.36
N GLU A 94 2.26 0.90 14.85
CA GLU A 94 1.46 0.12 15.80
C GLU A 94 0.92 -1.17 15.20
N ASN A 95 0.61 -1.16 13.90
CA ASN A 95 0.02 -2.31 13.22
C ASN A 95 1.05 -3.18 12.48
N GLY A 96 2.31 -2.74 12.41
CA GLY A 96 3.39 -3.51 11.80
C GLY A 96 3.34 -3.57 10.29
N PHE A 97 2.74 -2.59 9.62
CA PHE A 97 2.76 -2.53 8.17
C PHE A 97 3.42 -1.22 7.68
N ARG A 98 3.83 -1.21 6.44
CA ARG A 98 4.64 -0.13 5.86
C ARG A 98 3.95 0.64 4.74
N HIS A 99 2.71 0.30 4.42
CA HIS A 99 1.94 0.94 3.36
C HIS A 99 0.54 1.21 3.84
N LEU A 100 0.02 2.39 3.53
CA LEU A 100 -1.26 2.87 4.05
C LEU A 100 -2.03 3.51 2.92
N PRO A 101 -3.14 2.90 2.47
CA PRO A 101 -3.98 3.52 1.46
C PRO A 101 -4.63 4.79 1.98
N VAL A 102 -4.61 5.83 1.15
CA VAL A 102 -5.21 7.12 1.45
C VAL A 102 -6.47 7.27 0.61
N VAL A 103 -7.57 7.61 1.24
CA VAL A 103 -8.87 7.69 0.58
C VAL A 103 -9.40 9.12 0.58
N ASP A 104 -10.23 9.40 -0.42
CA ASP A 104 -10.95 10.67 -0.52
C ASP A 104 -12.26 10.61 0.27
N GLU A 105 -13.09 11.66 0.17
CA GLU A 105 -14.37 11.77 0.87
C GLU A 105 -15.36 10.69 0.45
N LEU A 106 -15.21 10.14 -0.74
CA LEU A 106 -16.07 9.08 -1.26
C LEU A 106 -15.54 7.68 -0.91
N GLY A 107 -14.42 7.60 -0.20
CA GLY A 107 -13.82 6.33 0.16
C GLY A 107 -13.00 5.69 -0.95
N GLN A 108 -12.72 6.43 -2.02
CA GLN A 108 -11.90 5.93 -3.12
C GLN A 108 -10.42 6.10 -2.79
N VAL A 109 -9.61 5.09 -3.09
CA VAL A 109 -8.16 5.15 -2.86
C VAL A 109 -7.55 6.10 -3.89
N ILE A 110 -6.93 7.17 -3.41
CA ILE A 110 -6.29 8.17 -4.26
C ILE A 110 -4.76 8.15 -4.16
N GLY A 111 -4.22 7.37 -3.26
CA GLY A 111 -2.78 7.24 -3.12
C GLY A 111 -2.42 6.18 -2.08
N ILE A 112 -1.14 5.87 -2.02
CA ILE A 112 -0.61 4.97 -1.00
C ILE A 112 0.58 5.67 -0.35
N ALA A 113 0.53 5.81 0.98
CA ALA A 113 1.63 6.36 1.76
C ALA A 113 2.53 5.22 2.22
N SER A 114 3.84 5.37 2.10
CA SER A 114 4.79 4.41 2.64
C SER A 114 5.38 4.95 3.94
N LEU A 115 5.67 4.06 4.88
CA LEU A 115 6.27 4.43 6.15
C LEU A 115 7.60 5.17 5.93
N ARG A 116 8.41 4.69 5.00
CA ARG A 116 9.70 5.31 4.69
C ARG A 116 9.55 6.76 4.27
N ARG A 117 8.62 7.07 3.39
CA ARG A 117 8.41 8.44 2.92
C ARG A 117 7.81 9.34 3.99
N VAL A 118 6.87 8.80 4.76
CA VAL A 118 6.23 9.55 5.85
C VAL A 118 7.27 9.92 6.92
N VAL A 119 8.07 8.96 7.35
CA VAL A 119 9.12 9.18 8.35
C VAL A 119 10.18 10.14 7.80
N GLY A 120 10.58 9.97 6.55
CA GLY A 120 11.54 10.87 5.91
C GLY A 120 11.07 12.32 5.87
N ALA A 121 9.80 12.55 5.55
CA ALA A 121 9.22 13.89 5.53
C ALA A 121 9.12 14.51 6.94
N THR A 122 8.79 13.69 7.94
CA THR A 122 8.73 14.12 9.34
C THR A 122 10.11 14.54 9.83
N GLN A 123 11.14 13.77 9.56
CA GLN A 123 12.51 14.06 9.93
C GLN A 123 13.03 15.31 9.24
N THR A 124 12.72 15.49 7.96
CA THR A 124 13.11 16.68 7.21
C THR A 124 12.48 17.95 7.84
N ALA A 125 11.21 17.88 8.19
CA ALA A 125 10.51 18.99 8.83
C ALA A 125 11.15 19.35 10.18
N VAL A 126 11.52 18.36 10.98
CA VAL A 126 12.19 18.57 12.28
C VAL A 126 13.58 19.18 12.06
N ASN A 127 14.34 18.68 11.09
CA ASN A 127 15.69 19.18 10.83
C ASN A 127 15.72 20.60 10.27
N GLN A 128 14.63 21.06 9.69
CA GLN A 128 14.52 22.42 9.14
C GLN A 128 14.03 23.43 10.17
N SER A 129 13.53 22.98 11.27
CA SER A 129 13.09 23.88 12.35
C SER A 129 14.18 24.07 13.39
#